data_98284f34c9f4617f53b23be6cbfac9b6
#
_entry.id   98284f34c9f4617f53b23be6cbfac9b6
#
_cell.length_a   1.000
_cell.length_b   1.000
_cell.length_c   1.000
_cell.angle_alpha   90.00
_cell.angle_beta   90.00
_cell.angle_gamma   90.00
#
_symmetry.space_group_name_H-M   'P 1'
#
loop_
_entity.id
_entity.type
_entity.pdbx_description
1 polymer ?
#
loop_
_entity_poly.entity_id
_entity_poly.type
_entity_poly.pdbx_seq_one_letter_code
_entity_poly.pdbx_strand_id
1 'polypeptide(L)'
;MPEFTTEVLFRPETEQLRFLPEGPYPNGGDRLSWVAIQHGANANSGSLNLFDFASGSNQSIDLPGRPGFAFPTNRDGVFVTGMERQIGLFDLNDTSFKPLGDPVERGVTGTVINDAVAFSGGLIFGCKDLNFAEAKAGLYLWRRADWQTIRLRDDQTCSNGKIVLGDGERVTLLDIDTPTKTVVRYELDVTDGRLSPPEIVIDLRQGDVYPDGMIASPDGASVIIAFYNPADAAFGEAKQFSLENGQEEAIWRTEKSPRVTCPQLVERDGQIKLILTTADEGMNPEQQATHTNAGALFIGDTNFTSLPETPLFDIPQ
;
A
#
# COMPACT_ATOMS: atom_id res chain seq x y z
N MET A 1 1.83 -24.90 9.09
CA MET A 1 1.45 -23.59 8.50
C MET A 1 1.34 -23.78 7.01
N PRO A 2 0.24 -23.38 6.35
CA PRO A 2 0.09 -23.48 4.91
C PRO A 2 1.08 -22.54 4.19
N GLU A 3 1.65 -23.07 3.10
CA GLU A 3 2.48 -22.32 2.16
C GLU A 3 1.75 -22.31 0.81
N PHE A 4 1.55 -21.12 0.26
CA PHE A 4 0.93 -20.93 -1.03
C PHE A 4 1.97 -20.52 -2.06
N THR A 5 1.93 -21.14 -3.22
CA THR A 5 2.66 -20.66 -4.39
C THR A 5 1.88 -19.53 -5.05
N THR A 6 2.62 -18.55 -5.57
CA THR A 6 2.04 -17.51 -6.42
C THR A 6 2.56 -17.67 -7.85
N GLU A 7 1.80 -17.15 -8.80
CA GLU A 7 2.24 -17.04 -10.19
C GLU A 7 2.26 -15.57 -10.62
N VAL A 8 3.02 -15.28 -11.66
CA VAL A 8 3.06 -13.93 -12.23
C VAL A 8 1.72 -13.64 -12.90
N LEU A 9 0.96 -12.70 -12.35
CA LEU A 9 -0.28 -12.20 -12.93
C LEU A 9 0.01 -11.27 -14.12
N PHE A 10 0.91 -10.31 -13.90
CA PHE A 10 1.27 -9.30 -14.89
C PHE A 10 2.72 -8.87 -14.68
N ARG A 11 3.49 -8.84 -15.75
CA ARG A 11 4.85 -8.31 -15.75
C ARG A 11 4.91 -7.08 -16.64
N PRO A 12 5.13 -5.88 -16.09
CA PRO A 12 5.28 -4.67 -16.89
C PRO A 12 6.47 -4.79 -17.87
N GLU A 13 6.30 -4.29 -19.09
CA GLU A 13 7.34 -4.38 -20.13
C GLU A 13 8.49 -3.41 -19.88
N THR A 14 8.21 -2.25 -19.27
CA THR A 14 9.19 -1.19 -19.05
C THR A 14 9.81 -1.25 -17.66
N GLU A 15 11.09 -0.92 -17.55
CA GLU A 15 11.78 -0.78 -16.26
C GLU A 15 11.12 0.28 -15.36
N GLN A 16 10.61 1.35 -15.95
CA GLN A 16 9.89 2.41 -15.24
C GLN A 16 8.71 1.87 -14.43
N LEU A 17 7.90 1.01 -15.03
CA LEU A 17 6.75 0.43 -14.36
C LEU A 17 7.12 -0.68 -13.37
N ARG A 18 8.32 -1.29 -13.50
CA ARG A 18 8.81 -2.31 -12.57
C ARG A 18 9.56 -1.74 -11.38
N PHE A 19 9.95 -0.45 -11.44
CA PHE A 19 10.82 0.12 -10.42
C PHE A 19 10.20 0.00 -9.02
N LEU A 20 8.98 0.53 -8.81
CA LEU A 20 8.31 0.47 -7.50
C LEU A 20 6.78 0.37 -7.66
N PRO A 21 6.24 -0.78 -8.09
CA PRO A 21 4.82 -1.10 -8.03
C PRO A 21 4.30 -1.16 -6.60
N GLU A 22 3.15 -0.52 -6.35
CA GLU A 22 2.56 -0.38 -5.02
C GLU A 22 1.03 -0.24 -5.08
N GLY A 23 0.39 -0.31 -3.90
CA GLY A 23 -1.00 0.04 -3.65
C GLY A 23 -2.01 -0.63 -4.59
N PRO A 24 -1.97 -1.96 -4.80
CA PRO A 24 -2.97 -2.64 -5.61
C PRO A 24 -4.34 -2.48 -4.95
N TYR A 25 -5.37 -2.14 -5.74
CA TYR A 25 -6.70 -1.90 -5.22
C TYR A 25 -7.79 -2.34 -6.22
N PRO A 26 -8.85 -3.04 -5.79
CA PRO A 26 -9.97 -3.40 -6.65
C PRO A 26 -10.63 -2.14 -7.23
N ASN A 27 -10.84 -2.11 -8.56
CA ASN A 27 -11.39 -0.97 -9.26
C ASN A 27 -12.65 -1.35 -10.07
N GLY A 28 -13.62 -1.91 -9.37
CA GLY A 28 -14.89 -2.35 -9.95
C GLY A 28 -14.77 -3.45 -11.00
N GLY A 29 -15.70 -4.40 -11.02
CA GLY A 29 -15.73 -5.51 -11.98
C GLY A 29 -14.41 -6.29 -12.02
N ASP A 30 -13.90 -6.48 -13.23
CA ASP A 30 -12.68 -7.24 -13.51
C ASP A 30 -11.41 -6.37 -13.58
N ARG A 31 -11.30 -5.32 -12.76
CA ARG A 31 -10.17 -4.39 -12.82
C ARG A 31 -9.45 -4.27 -11.48
N LEU A 32 -8.14 -4.03 -11.57
CA LEU A 32 -7.25 -3.68 -10.47
C LEU A 32 -6.55 -2.36 -10.80
N SER A 33 -6.56 -1.39 -9.89
CA SER A 33 -5.66 -0.24 -9.98
C SER A 33 -4.40 -0.51 -9.15
N TRP A 34 -3.27 0.08 -9.55
CA TRP A 34 -2.02 0.07 -8.80
C TRP A 34 -1.18 1.29 -9.21
N VAL A 35 -0.21 1.65 -8.40
CA VAL A 35 0.69 2.76 -8.72
C VAL A 35 2.11 2.24 -8.97
N ALA A 36 2.81 2.81 -9.96
CA ALA A 36 4.27 2.80 -9.98
C ALA A 36 4.70 4.11 -9.31
N ILE A 37 5.12 4.05 -8.05
CA ILE A 37 5.42 5.25 -7.26
C ILE A 37 6.45 6.11 -7.96
N GLN A 38 7.47 5.47 -8.52
CA GLN A 38 8.61 6.17 -9.11
C GLN A 38 9.10 5.43 -10.35
N HIS A 39 9.39 6.17 -11.42
CA HIS A 39 9.85 5.62 -12.69
C HIS A 39 11.37 5.47 -12.78
N GLY A 40 12.04 5.18 -11.67
CA GLY A 40 13.50 5.02 -11.55
C GLY A 40 14.09 5.81 -10.39
N ALA A 41 15.30 5.51 -9.98
CA ALA A 41 15.94 6.03 -8.77
C ALA A 41 15.98 7.56 -8.64
N ASN A 42 16.05 8.27 -9.76
CA ASN A 42 16.11 9.75 -9.80
C ASN A 42 14.84 10.39 -10.39
N ALA A 43 13.79 9.61 -10.64
CA ALA A 43 12.57 10.15 -11.21
C ALA A 43 11.72 10.85 -10.15
N ASN A 44 11.09 11.97 -10.54
CA ASN A 44 10.13 12.70 -9.72
C ASN A 44 8.69 12.50 -10.22
N SER A 45 8.46 11.45 -10.98
CA SER A 45 7.15 11.07 -11.53
C SER A 45 6.92 9.58 -11.39
N GLY A 46 5.66 9.21 -11.40
CA GLY A 46 5.18 7.85 -11.39
C GLY A 46 3.92 7.73 -12.24
N SER A 47 3.16 6.67 -12.06
CA SER A 47 1.95 6.42 -12.83
C SER A 47 0.85 5.76 -12.01
N LEU A 48 -0.39 6.02 -12.41
CA LEU A 48 -1.56 5.20 -12.10
C LEU A 48 -1.73 4.15 -13.19
N ASN A 49 -1.93 2.91 -12.80
CA ASN A 49 -2.06 1.79 -13.71
C ASN A 49 -3.38 1.07 -13.48
N LEU A 50 -4.02 0.65 -14.57
CA LEU A 50 -5.28 -0.07 -14.56
C LEU A 50 -5.07 -1.42 -15.27
N PHE A 51 -5.05 -2.49 -14.50
CA PHE A 51 -4.96 -3.84 -15.00
C PHE A 51 -6.36 -4.43 -15.19
N ASP A 52 -6.63 -5.01 -16.33
CA ASP A 52 -7.88 -5.68 -16.67
C ASP A 52 -7.66 -7.19 -16.66
N PHE A 53 -8.32 -7.89 -15.75
CA PHE A 53 -8.16 -9.33 -15.59
C PHE A 53 -8.69 -10.14 -16.77
N ALA A 54 -9.71 -9.65 -17.48
CA ALA A 54 -10.31 -10.39 -18.57
C ALA A 54 -9.43 -10.42 -19.82
N SER A 55 -8.75 -9.31 -20.11
CA SER A 55 -7.84 -9.19 -21.26
C SER A 55 -6.37 -9.44 -20.91
N GLY A 56 -5.99 -9.39 -19.62
CA GLY A 56 -4.61 -9.40 -19.17
C GLY A 56 -3.83 -8.14 -19.53
N SER A 57 -4.50 -7.07 -19.97
CA SER A 57 -3.86 -5.83 -20.38
C SER A 57 -3.74 -4.83 -19.23
N ASN A 58 -2.74 -3.95 -19.32
CA ASN A 58 -2.55 -2.85 -18.38
C ASN A 58 -2.51 -1.52 -19.13
N GLN A 59 -3.30 -0.56 -18.68
CA GLN A 59 -3.23 0.82 -19.12
C GLN A 59 -2.43 1.62 -18.09
N SER A 60 -1.37 2.29 -18.52
CA SER A 60 -0.56 3.18 -17.69
C SER A 60 -0.88 4.63 -17.99
N ILE A 61 -1.08 5.44 -16.96
CA ILE A 61 -1.33 6.88 -17.03
C ILE A 61 -0.27 7.59 -16.21
N ASP A 62 0.61 8.34 -16.89
CA ASP A 62 1.65 9.12 -16.24
C ASP A 62 1.08 10.21 -15.34
N LEU A 63 1.66 10.35 -14.15
CA LEU A 63 1.29 11.39 -13.20
C LEU A 63 2.40 12.45 -13.11
N PRO A 64 2.03 13.72 -12.84
CA PRO A 64 3.01 14.81 -12.78
C PRO A 64 3.90 14.79 -11.53
N GLY A 65 3.74 13.79 -10.67
CA GLY A 65 4.50 13.56 -9.44
C GLY A 65 4.51 12.09 -9.08
N ARG A 66 5.12 11.75 -7.93
CA ARG A 66 5.17 10.39 -7.40
C ARG A 66 3.89 10.08 -6.62
N PRO A 67 3.04 9.15 -7.09
CA PRO A 67 1.88 8.71 -6.33
C PRO A 67 2.29 7.74 -5.23
N GLY A 68 1.92 7.98 -3.97
CA GLY A 68 2.06 6.99 -2.91
C GLY A 68 0.95 5.94 -2.97
N PHE A 69 -0.25 6.37 -3.37
CA PHE A 69 -1.43 5.53 -3.52
C PHE A 69 -2.41 6.15 -4.52
N ALA A 70 -3.35 5.34 -5.03
CA ALA A 70 -4.50 5.83 -5.80
C ALA A 70 -5.69 4.87 -5.60
N PHE A 71 -6.75 5.35 -4.95
CA PHE A 71 -7.96 4.57 -4.70
C PHE A 71 -9.12 5.06 -5.57
N PRO A 72 -9.93 4.16 -6.14
CA PRO A 72 -11.13 4.54 -6.87
C PRO A 72 -12.12 5.26 -5.95
N THR A 73 -12.90 6.16 -6.53
CA THR A 73 -13.93 6.91 -5.83
C THR A 73 -15.33 6.48 -6.25
N ASN A 74 -16.35 7.05 -5.64
CA ASN A 74 -17.74 6.89 -6.06
C ASN A 74 -18.08 7.57 -7.40
N ARG A 75 -17.10 8.19 -8.09
CA ARG A 75 -17.22 8.73 -9.44
C ARG A 75 -16.34 7.93 -10.39
N ASP A 76 -16.94 7.40 -11.46
CA ASP A 76 -16.21 6.62 -12.45
C ASP A 76 -15.07 7.43 -13.08
N GLY A 77 -13.90 6.82 -13.19
CA GLY A 77 -12.68 7.45 -13.70
C GLY A 77 -12.01 8.47 -12.78
N VAL A 78 -12.51 8.67 -11.55
CA VAL A 78 -11.91 9.58 -10.58
C VAL A 78 -11.27 8.80 -9.44
N PHE A 79 -10.01 9.13 -9.13
CA PHE A 79 -9.23 8.50 -8.06
C PHE A 79 -8.86 9.55 -7.00
N VAL A 80 -8.93 9.17 -5.73
CA VAL A 80 -8.19 9.90 -4.70
C VAL A 80 -6.77 9.40 -4.69
N THR A 81 -5.81 10.32 -4.77
CA THR A 81 -4.38 9.98 -4.79
C THR A 81 -3.58 10.90 -3.87
N GLY A 82 -2.55 10.34 -3.25
CA GLY A 82 -1.50 11.10 -2.58
C GLY A 82 -0.30 11.21 -3.51
N MET A 83 0.00 12.41 -3.99
CA MET A 83 1.07 12.66 -4.94
C MET A 83 2.05 13.70 -4.38
N GLU A 84 3.33 13.37 -4.31
CA GLU A 84 4.35 14.15 -3.61
C GLU A 84 3.94 14.44 -2.16
N ARG A 85 3.43 15.62 -1.86
CA ARG A 85 2.97 16.05 -0.53
C ARG A 85 1.51 16.49 -0.52
N GLN A 86 0.79 16.16 -1.58
CA GLN A 86 -0.57 16.65 -1.79
C GLN A 86 -1.53 15.47 -1.96
N ILE A 87 -2.59 15.42 -1.18
CA ILE A 87 -3.75 14.58 -1.53
C ILE A 87 -4.68 15.33 -2.45
N GLY A 88 -5.28 14.63 -3.39
CA GLY A 88 -6.21 15.23 -4.35
C GLY A 88 -6.99 14.20 -5.15
N LEU A 89 -7.88 14.70 -5.98
CA LEU A 89 -8.63 13.92 -6.94
C LEU A 89 -7.94 13.98 -8.30
N PHE A 90 -7.67 12.82 -8.88
CA PHE A 90 -7.17 12.69 -10.24
C PHE A 90 -8.28 12.14 -11.13
N ASP A 91 -8.61 12.87 -12.19
CA ASP A 91 -9.63 12.49 -13.17
C ASP A 91 -8.95 11.94 -14.43
N LEU A 92 -9.28 10.69 -14.79
CA LEU A 92 -8.75 10.02 -15.97
C LEU A 92 -9.20 10.63 -17.30
N ASN A 93 -10.37 11.31 -17.31
CA ASN A 93 -10.96 11.83 -18.55
C ASN A 93 -10.18 13.02 -19.12
N ASP A 94 -9.65 13.86 -18.24
CA ASP A 94 -8.92 15.08 -18.63
C ASP A 94 -7.50 15.14 -18.04
N THR A 95 -7.08 14.10 -17.32
CA THR A 95 -5.80 13.99 -16.62
C THR A 95 -5.53 15.14 -15.65
N SER A 96 -6.60 15.73 -15.10
CA SER A 96 -6.49 16.82 -14.14
C SER A 96 -6.29 16.31 -12.71
N PHE A 97 -5.54 17.06 -11.91
CA PHE A 97 -5.36 16.85 -10.49
C PHE A 97 -5.92 18.01 -9.69
N LYS A 98 -6.92 17.74 -8.85
CA LYS A 98 -7.56 18.73 -7.99
C LYS A 98 -7.21 18.47 -6.52
N PRO A 99 -6.42 19.35 -5.88
CA PRO A 99 -6.07 19.23 -4.46
C PRO A 99 -7.29 19.18 -3.52
N LEU A 100 -7.19 18.35 -2.48
CA LEU A 100 -8.16 18.24 -1.38
C LEU A 100 -7.60 18.85 -0.08
N GLY A 101 -7.19 20.10 -0.12
CA GLY A 101 -6.62 20.82 1.01
C GLY A 101 -5.18 21.28 0.75
N ASP A 102 -4.51 21.66 1.82
CA ASP A 102 -3.12 22.14 1.77
C ASP A 102 -2.11 20.98 1.70
N PRO A 103 -0.91 21.21 1.12
CA PRO A 103 0.18 20.23 1.18
C PRO A 103 0.57 19.90 2.62
N VAL A 104 0.84 18.62 2.88
CA VAL A 104 1.40 18.15 4.16
C VAL A 104 2.92 18.38 4.24
N GLU A 105 3.54 17.99 5.37
CA GLU A 105 4.99 18.06 5.58
C GLU A 105 5.56 19.50 5.47
N ARG A 106 4.80 20.51 5.88
CA ARG A 106 5.27 21.91 5.87
C ARG A 106 6.47 22.07 6.80
N GLY A 107 7.57 22.60 6.26
CA GLY A 107 8.81 22.81 7.00
C GLY A 107 9.72 21.58 7.10
N VAL A 108 9.29 20.42 6.60
CA VAL A 108 10.11 19.22 6.47
C VAL A 108 10.61 19.09 5.03
N THR A 109 11.83 18.64 4.82
CA THR A 109 12.42 18.45 3.47
C THR A 109 12.71 16.97 3.21
N GLY A 110 12.64 16.58 1.93
CA GLY A 110 13.00 15.22 1.49
C GLY A 110 11.98 14.16 1.91
N THR A 111 10.70 14.52 2.05
CA THR A 111 9.62 13.58 2.32
C THR A 111 8.60 13.57 1.18
N VAL A 112 7.90 12.44 1.01
CA VAL A 112 6.78 12.27 0.08
C VAL A 112 5.71 11.41 0.73
N ILE A 113 4.46 11.54 0.29
CA ILE A 113 3.38 10.63 0.66
C ILE A 113 3.74 9.23 0.15
N ASN A 114 3.52 8.22 0.99
CA ASN A 114 3.80 6.82 0.71
C ASN A 114 2.51 6.00 0.70
N ASP A 115 2.16 5.33 1.78
CA ASP A 115 1.04 4.39 1.85
C ASP A 115 -0.19 5.00 2.52
N ALA A 116 -1.37 4.43 2.25
CA ALA A 116 -2.64 4.91 2.78
C ALA A 116 -3.68 3.79 2.94
N VAL A 117 -4.73 4.10 3.71
CA VAL A 117 -5.95 3.30 3.81
C VAL A 117 -7.18 4.21 3.79
N ALA A 118 -8.18 3.86 2.98
CA ALA A 118 -9.49 4.50 2.97
C ALA A 118 -10.43 3.78 3.95
N PHE A 119 -11.27 4.55 4.66
CA PHE A 119 -12.29 4.04 5.57
C PHE A 119 -13.49 5.00 5.64
N SER A 120 -14.54 4.63 6.35
CA SER A 120 -15.77 5.43 6.45
C SER A 120 -15.56 6.87 6.98
N GLY A 121 -14.59 7.06 7.87
CA GLY A 121 -14.23 8.37 8.45
C GLY A 121 -13.33 9.23 7.57
N GLY A 122 -12.75 8.70 6.50
CA GLY A 122 -11.87 9.42 5.58
C GLY A 122 -10.71 8.60 5.03
N LEU A 123 -9.50 9.15 5.19
CA LEU A 123 -8.27 8.57 4.68
C LEU A 123 -7.17 8.70 5.72
N ILE A 124 -6.49 7.63 6.06
CA ILE A 124 -5.24 7.68 6.82
C ILE A 124 -4.10 7.44 5.85
N PHE A 125 -3.12 8.31 5.85
CA PHE A 125 -1.96 8.22 4.97
C PHE A 125 -0.69 8.65 5.68
N GLY A 126 0.42 8.09 5.27
CA GLY A 126 1.71 8.42 5.83
C GLY A 126 2.70 8.90 4.78
N CYS A 127 3.77 9.50 5.25
CA CYS A 127 4.89 9.94 4.43
C CYS A 127 6.12 9.07 4.69
N LYS A 128 7.10 9.14 3.78
CA LYS A 128 8.43 8.57 3.96
C LYS A 128 9.52 9.61 3.78
N ASP A 129 10.62 9.45 4.52
CA ASP A 129 11.88 10.10 4.20
C ASP A 129 12.50 9.46 2.95
N LEU A 130 12.74 10.25 1.92
CA LEU A 130 13.32 9.78 0.67
C LEU A 130 14.71 9.15 0.82
N ASN A 131 15.42 9.49 1.88
CA ASN A 131 16.72 8.90 2.20
C ASN A 131 16.63 7.69 3.14
N PHE A 132 15.42 7.38 3.65
CA PHE A 132 15.20 6.30 4.60
C PHE A 132 16.12 6.36 5.84
N ALA A 133 16.42 7.57 6.32
CA ALA A 133 17.47 7.82 7.31
C ALA A 133 16.97 8.47 8.60
N GLU A 134 15.92 9.30 8.52
CA GLU A 134 15.47 10.12 9.64
C GLU A 134 13.98 9.92 9.94
N ALA A 135 13.64 9.79 11.23
CA ALA A 135 12.27 9.75 11.70
C ALA A 135 11.68 11.16 11.76
N LYS A 136 11.30 11.70 10.57
CA LYS A 136 10.78 13.06 10.37
C LYS A 136 9.50 13.14 9.55
N ALA A 137 9.07 12.01 9.02
CA ALA A 137 7.87 11.93 8.19
C ALA A 137 6.60 11.81 9.05
N GLY A 138 5.49 12.31 8.56
CA GLY A 138 4.23 12.35 9.28
C GLY A 138 3.27 11.24 8.92
N LEU A 139 2.38 10.93 9.87
CA LEU A 139 1.15 10.17 9.69
C LEU A 139 -0.03 11.12 9.81
N TYR A 140 -1.01 11.03 8.91
CA TYR A 140 -2.09 11.98 8.77
C TYR A 140 -3.45 11.30 8.68
N LEU A 141 -4.46 12.00 9.21
CA LEU A 141 -5.87 11.72 8.95
C LEU A 141 -6.43 12.85 8.07
N TRP A 142 -6.87 12.53 6.85
CA TRP A 142 -7.78 13.40 6.13
C TRP A 142 -9.20 13.03 6.55
N ARG A 143 -9.86 13.94 7.29
CA ARG A 143 -11.16 13.68 7.89
C ARG A 143 -12.28 14.08 6.92
N ARG A 144 -13.17 13.11 6.64
CA ARG A 144 -14.25 13.28 5.68
C ARG A 144 -15.28 14.32 6.13
N ALA A 145 -15.55 14.43 7.44
CA ALA A 145 -16.62 15.28 7.98
C ALA A 145 -16.45 16.77 7.65
N ASP A 146 -15.22 17.25 7.55
CA ASP A 146 -14.90 18.67 7.35
C ASP A 146 -13.73 18.90 6.37
N TRP A 147 -13.24 17.85 5.73
CA TRP A 147 -12.16 17.88 4.73
C TRP A 147 -10.81 18.37 5.27
N GLN A 148 -10.63 18.29 6.57
CA GLN A 148 -9.39 18.71 7.19
C GLN A 148 -8.36 17.59 7.23
N THR A 149 -7.10 17.96 7.01
CA THR A 149 -5.96 17.08 7.23
C THR A 149 -5.37 17.35 8.60
N ILE A 150 -5.37 16.34 9.45
CA ILE A 150 -4.86 16.38 10.82
C ILE A 150 -3.60 15.54 10.89
N ARG A 151 -2.51 16.10 11.42
CA ARG A 151 -1.30 15.34 11.66
C ARG A 151 -1.42 14.53 12.94
N LEU A 152 -1.35 13.20 12.82
CA LEU A 152 -1.44 12.26 13.93
C LEU A 152 -0.07 12.02 14.58
N ARG A 153 1.01 11.95 13.76
CA ARG A 153 2.41 11.77 14.18
C ARG A 153 3.35 12.56 13.27
N ASP A 154 4.60 12.77 13.71
CA ASP A 154 5.66 13.49 12.97
C ASP A 154 7.05 12.86 13.14
N ASP A 155 7.08 11.58 13.52
CA ASP A 155 8.27 10.85 13.92
C ASP A 155 8.40 9.49 13.24
N GLN A 156 7.85 9.34 12.02
CA GLN A 156 8.03 8.15 11.21
C GLN A 156 9.18 8.32 10.21
N THR A 157 9.82 7.22 9.85
CA THR A 157 10.85 7.20 8.80
C THR A 157 10.24 6.79 7.47
N CYS A 158 9.47 5.72 7.44
CA CYS A 158 8.77 5.21 6.26
C CYS A 158 7.44 4.58 6.67
N SER A 159 6.41 5.40 6.59
CA SER A 159 5.04 4.97 6.91
C SER A 159 4.51 4.05 5.83
N ASN A 160 4.29 2.80 6.19
CA ASN A 160 3.80 1.71 5.33
C ASN A 160 2.53 1.09 5.91
N GLY A 161 2.22 -0.11 5.58
CA GLY A 161 1.04 -0.89 5.88
C GLY A 161 0.09 -0.33 6.94
N LYS A 162 -1.14 0.04 6.54
CA LYS A 162 -2.16 0.60 7.43
C LYS A 162 -3.46 -0.15 7.33
N ILE A 163 -4.10 -0.36 8.46
CA ILE A 163 -5.44 -0.95 8.53
C ILE A 163 -6.28 -0.16 9.52
N VAL A 164 -7.52 0.10 9.17
CA VAL A 164 -8.53 0.63 10.09
C VAL A 164 -9.56 -0.45 10.35
N LEU A 165 -9.75 -0.81 11.62
CA LEU A 165 -10.77 -1.75 12.06
C LEU A 165 -11.86 -1.01 12.84
N GLY A 166 -13.12 -1.32 12.52
CA GLY A 166 -14.30 -0.66 13.10
C GLY A 166 -14.78 0.55 12.32
N ASP A 167 -15.86 1.13 12.81
CA ASP A 167 -16.58 2.25 12.21
C ASP A 167 -16.86 3.36 13.24
N GLY A 168 -17.14 4.57 12.74
CA GLY A 168 -17.61 5.69 13.54
C GLY A 168 -16.50 6.58 14.08
N GLU A 169 -16.76 7.19 15.27
CA GLU A 169 -15.88 8.22 15.85
C GLU A 169 -14.61 7.64 16.50
N ARG A 170 -14.62 6.36 16.83
CA ARG A 170 -13.46 5.65 17.39
C ARG A 170 -13.22 4.38 16.64
N VAL A 171 -11.99 4.21 16.16
CA VAL A 171 -11.56 3.08 15.37
C VAL A 171 -10.19 2.60 15.85
N THR A 172 -9.89 1.33 15.60
CA THR A 172 -8.54 0.81 15.81
C THR A 172 -7.71 1.03 14.55
N LEU A 173 -6.56 1.68 14.68
CA LEU A 173 -5.56 1.84 13.62
C LEU A 173 -4.40 0.88 13.89
N LEU A 174 -4.09 0.03 12.90
CA LEU A 174 -2.82 -0.69 12.84
C LEU A 174 -1.90 0.06 11.87
N ASP A 175 -0.63 0.22 12.24
CA ASP A 175 0.34 1.01 11.47
C ASP A 175 1.72 0.37 11.50
N ILE A 176 2.45 0.51 10.40
CA ILE A 176 3.85 0.10 10.24
C ILE A 176 4.70 1.34 9.93
N ASP A 177 5.70 1.60 10.75
CA ASP A 177 6.88 2.37 10.33
C ASP A 177 7.99 1.37 10.03
N THR A 178 8.29 1.17 8.76
CA THR A 178 9.12 0.07 8.25
C THR A 178 10.41 -0.19 9.04
N PRO A 179 11.25 0.82 9.38
CA PRO A 179 12.50 0.56 10.11
C PRO A 179 12.30 0.06 11.54
N THR A 180 11.13 0.28 12.13
CA THR A 180 10.83 -0.22 13.48
C THR A 180 10.62 -1.73 13.53
N LYS A 181 10.26 -2.33 12.38
CA LYS A 181 9.92 -3.75 12.24
C LYS A 181 8.88 -4.20 13.26
N THR A 182 7.83 -3.41 13.44
CA THR A 182 6.71 -3.71 14.33
C THR A 182 5.40 -3.32 13.68
N VAL A 183 4.33 -4.05 13.99
CA VAL A 183 2.97 -3.57 13.79
C VAL A 183 2.50 -3.00 15.11
N VAL A 184 2.12 -1.74 15.11
CA VAL A 184 1.57 -1.06 16.28
C VAL A 184 0.08 -0.84 16.15
N ARG A 185 -0.62 -0.93 17.28
CA ARG A 185 -2.04 -0.65 17.42
C ARG A 185 -2.23 0.67 18.13
N TYR A 186 -3.18 1.45 17.63
CA TYR A 186 -3.69 2.67 18.27
C TYR A 186 -5.22 2.63 18.32
N GLU A 187 -5.80 3.21 19.36
CA GLU A 187 -7.16 3.70 19.32
C GLU A 187 -7.12 5.11 18.76
N LEU A 188 -7.81 5.34 17.64
CA LEU A 188 -7.93 6.64 16.99
C LEU A 188 -9.30 7.24 17.28
N ASP A 189 -9.32 8.42 17.92
CA ASP A 189 -10.47 9.30 17.94
C ASP A 189 -10.49 10.12 16.65
N VAL A 190 -11.39 9.79 15.73
CA VAL A 190 -11.49 10.41 14.40
C VAL A 190 -11.94 11.87 14.51
N THR A 191 -12.76 12.19 15.53
CA THR A 191 -13.30 13.55 15.74
C THR A 191 -12.20 14.52 16.13
N ASP A 192 -11.36 14.13 17.08
CA ASP A 192 -10.28 14.97 17.60
C ASP A 192 -8.93 14.75 16.90
N GLY A 193 -8.79 13.69 16.12
CA GLY A 193 -7.52 13.29 15.51
C GLY A 193 -6.47 12.90 16.55
N ARG A 194 -6.88 12.17 17.59
CA ARG A 194 -5.97 11.75 18.67
C ARG A 194 -5.76 10.25 18.67
N LEU A 195 -4.49 9.84 18.81
CA LEU A 195 -4.09 8.46 19.00
C LEU A 195 -3.90 8.16 20.49
N SER A 196 -4.25 6.93 20.90
CA SER A 196 -3.76 6.36 22.16
C SER A 196 -2.24 6.18 22.14
N PRO A 197 -1.60 5.86 23.27
CA PRO A 197 -0.23 5.33 23.24
C PRO A 197 -0.15 4.08 22.34
N PRO A 198 1.00 3.85 21.63
CA PRO A 198 1.19 2.69 20.78
C PRO A 198 1.26 1.39 21.58
N GLU A 199 0.65 0.33 21.05
CA GLU A 199 0.79 -1.04 21.54
C GLU A 199 1.39 -1.91 20.42
N ILE A 200 2.52 -2.58 20.69
CA ILE A 200 3.09 -3.51 19.73
C ILE A 200 2.25 -4.78 19.72
N VAL A 201 1.63 -5.11 18.58
CA VAL A 201 0.81 -6.33 18.41
C VAL A 201 1.55 -7.42 17.64
N ILE A 202 2.50 -7.06 16.77
CA ILE A 202 3.39 -8.00 16.08
C ILE A 202 4.82 -7.45 16.13
N ASP A 203 5.74 -8.28 16.60
CA ASP A 203 7.16 -7.94 16.72
C ASP A 203 7.99 -8.71 15.66
N LEU A 204 8.47 -8.00 14.65
CA LEU A 204 9.23 -8.55 13.53
C LEU A 204 10.73 -8.22 13.60
N ARG A 205 11.22 -7.66 14.72
CA ARG A 205 12.60 -7.17 14.88
C ARG A 205 13.66 -8.27 14.78
N GLN A 206 13.27 -9.53 14.95
CA GLN A 206 14.19 -10.67 14.81
C GLN A 206 14.47 -11.05 13.34
N GLY A 207 13.67 -10.55 12.39
CA GLY A 207 13.84 -10.82 10.96
C GLY A 207 14.82 -9.85 10.28
N ASP A 208 15.42 -10.32 9.16
CA ASP A 208 16.34 -9.50 8.35
C ASP A 208 15.63 -8.68 7.28
N VAL A 209 14.36 -8.99 7.00
CA VAL A 209 13.52 -8.31 6.00
C VAL A 209 12.72 -7.16 6.62
N TYR A 210 12.18 -6.30 5.77
CA TYR A 210 11.44 -5.11 6.19
C TYR A 210 9.95 -5.28 5.91
N PRO A 211 9.05 -5.08 6.91
CA PRO A 211 7.62 -5.04 6.64
C PRO A 211 7.28 -3.81 5.80
N ASP A 212 6.39 -4.01 4.83
CA ASP A 212 5.96 -3.00 3.87
C ASP A 212 4.43 -2.84 3.91
N GLY A 213 3.72 -2.99 2.80
CA GLY A 213 2.27 -2.92 2.78
C GLY A 213 1.57 -4.02 3.61
N MET A 214 0.37 -3.74 4.10
CA MET A 214 -0.39 -4.64 4.98
C MET A 214 -1.88 -4.55 4.71
N ILE A 215 -2.59 -5.70 4.75
CA ILE A 215 -4.06 -5.76 4.72
C ILE A 215 -4.59 -6.65 5.83
N ALA A 216 -5.85 -6.44 6.22
CA ALA A 216 -6.55 -7.35 7.14
C ALA A 216 -7.03 -8.61 6.43
N SER A 217 -7.09 -9.74 7.18
CA SER A 217 -7.91 -10.88 6.78
C SER A 217 -9.40 -10.50 6.74
N PRO A 218 -10.24 -11.21 5.97
CA PRO A 218 -11.67 -10.87 5.83
C PRO A 218 -12.46 -10.81 7.14
N ASP A 219 -12.04 -11.57 8.14
CA ASP A 219 -12.64 -11.60 9.49
C ASP A 219 -12.01 -10.59 10.47
N GLY A 220 -10.95 -9.87 10.04
CA GLY A 220 -10.24 -8.92 10.88
C GLY A 220 -9.40 -9.54 12.01
N ALA A 221 -9.27 -10.88 12.06
CA ALA A 221 -8.52 -11.56 13.12
C ALA A 221 -7.01 -11.64 12.86
N SER A 222 -6.60 -11.46 11.62
CA SER A 222 -5.21 -11.55 11.17
C SER A 222 -4.87 -10.41 10.22
N VAL A 223 -3.58 -10.24 9.95
CA VAL A 223 -3.07 -9.34 8.93
C VAL A 223 -2.14 -10.07 7.98
N ILE A 224 -2.13 -9.67 6.71
CA ILE A 224 -1.16 -10.12 5.71
C ILE A 224 -0.19 -8.98 5.46
N ILE A 225 1.10 -9.22 5.69
CA ILE A 225 2.18 -8.24 5.55
C ILE A 225 3.08 -8.66 4.40
N ALA A 226 3.36 -7.73 3.49
CA ALA A 226 4.39 -7.88 2.47
C ALA A 226 5.78 -7.61 3.09
N PHE A 227 6.80 -8.32 2.62
CA PHE A 227 8.17 -8.14 3.09
C PHE A 227 9.09 -7.70 1.96
N TYR A 228 9.63 -6.50 2.09
CA TYR A 228 10.70 -6.00 1.23
C TYR A 228 12.03 -6.60 1.68
N ASN A 229 12.60 -7.48 0.86
CA ASN A 229 13.90 -8.08 1.13
C ASN A 229 14.98 -7.44 0.24
N PRO A 230 15.86 -6.57 0.77
CA PRO A 230 16.92 -5.94 -0.02
C PRO A 230 18.06 -6.90 -0.39
N ALA A 231 18.15 -8.05 0.28
CA ALA A 231 19.16 -9.06 0.00
C ALA A 231 18.88 -9.84 -1.29
N ASP A 232 19.92 -10.52 -1.81
CA ASP A 232 19.78 -11.44 -2.92
C ASP A 232 19.14 -12.75 -2.42
N ALA A 233 17.86 -12.97 -2.75
CA ALA A 233 17.09 -14.13 -2.32
C ALA A 233 16.28 -14.71 -3.47
N ALA A 234 16.14 -16.02 -3.52
CA ALA A 234 15.45 -16.72 -4.61
C ALA A 234 13.96 -16.33 -4.75
N PHE A 235 13.35 -15.89 -3.66
CA PHE A 235 11.93 -15.49 -3.60
C PHE A 235 11.73 -14.37 -2.58
N GLY A 236 10.63 -13.64 -2.72
CA GLY A 236 10.06 -12.76 -1.73
C GLY A 236 8.92 -13.44 -0.98
N GLU A 237 8.46 -12.82 0.10
CA GLU A 237 7.42 -13.38 0.94
C GLU A 237 6.38 -12.32 1.31
N ALA A 238 5.11 -12.74 1.37
CA ALA A 238 4.07 -12.12 2.18
C ALA A 238 3.63 -13.15 3.22
N LYS A 239 3.33 -12.70 4.44
CA LYS A 239 2.99 -13.60 5.56
C LYS A 239 1.75 -13.11 6.27
N GLN A 240 0.91 -14.07 6.68
CA GLN A 240 -0.24 -13.81 7.54
C GLN A 240 0.15 -13.99 9.01
N PHE A 241 -0.27 -13.06 9.86
CA PHE A 241 -0.05 -13.08 11.31
C PHE A 241 -1.35 -12.91 12.07
N SER A 242 -1.54 -13.70 13.11
CA SER A 242 -2.65 -13.53 14.06
C SER A 242 -2.50 -12.23 14.85
N LEU A 243 -3.58 -11.45 14.95
CA LEU A 243 -3.64 -10.26 15.82
C LEU A 243 -3.82 -10.59 17.31
N GLU A 244 -4.19 -11.84 17.63
CA GLU A 244 -4.35 -12.30 19.01
C GLU A 244 -2.99 -12.57 19.67
N ASN A 245 -2.05 -13.17 18.94
CA ASN A 245 -0.80 -13.68 19.54
C ASN A 245 0.46 -13.40 18.71
N GLY A 246 0.35 -12.73 17.54
CA GLY A 246 1.47 -12.38 16.66
C GLY A 246 2.12 -13.57 15.93
N GLN A 247 1.51 -14.76 15.94
CA GLN A 247 2.08 -15.95 15.30
C GLN A 247 1.82 -15.95 13.78
N GLU A 248 2.78 -16.47 13.02
CA GLU A 248 2.63 -16.70 11.59
C GLU A 248 1.59 -17.81 11.33
N GLU A 249 0.64 -17.54 10.40
CA GLU A 249 -0.45 -18.44 10.04
C GLU A 249 -0.35 -18.97 8.62
N ALA A 250 0.20 -18.18 7.67
CA ALA A 250 0.38 -18.58 6.28
C ALA A 250 1.52 -17.81 5.62
N ILE A 251 2.06 -18.35 4.51
CA ILE A 251 3.11 -17.72 3.70
C ILE A 251 2.74 -17.82 2.22
N TRP A 252 2.97 -16.73 1.47
CA TRP A 252 2.97 -16.66 0.01
C TRP A 252 4.36 -16.30 -0.48
N ARG A 253 4.84 -16.99 -1.54
CA ARG A 253 6.17 -16.77 -2.09
C ARG A 253 6.11 -16.28 -3.53
N THR A 254 6.88 -15.23 -3.83
CA THR A 254 7.05 -14.66 -5.16
C THR A 254 8.41 -15.08 -5.73
N GLU A 255 8.41 -16.07 -6.63
CA GLU A 255 9.67 -16.59 -7.21
C GLU A 255 10.42 -15.53 -8.02
N LYS A 256 11.74 -15.44 -7.83
CA LYS A 256 12.63 -14.49 -8.52
C LYS A 256 12.19 -13.03 -8.37
N SER A 257 11.60 -12.70 -7.24
CA SER A 257 11.15 -11.36 -6.90
C SER A 257 11.18 -11.15 -5.39
N PRO A 258 12.36 -10.83 -4.79
CA PRO A 258 12.53 -10.82 -3.33
C PRO A 258 11.89 -9.61 -2.63
N ARG A 259 11.54 -8.53 -3.38
CA ARG A 259 11.05 -7.28 -2.82
C ARG A 259 9.53 -7.16 -2.98
N VAL A 260 8.78 -7.83 -2.09
CA VAL A 260 7.31 -7.73 -2.07
C VAL A 260 6.92 -6.44 -1.39
N THR A 261 6.04 -5.65 -2.03
CA THR A 261 5.72 -4.30 -1.57
C THR A 261 4.34 -4.20 -0.94
N CYS A 262 3.27 -4.65 -1.61
CA CYS A 262 1.92 -4.50 -1.08
C CYS A 262 1.02 -5.69 -1.41
N PRO A 263 0.24 -6.21 -0.43
CA PRO A 263 -0.77 -7.24 -0.65
C PRO A 263 -2.15 -6.62 -0.92
N GLN A 264 -3.03 -7.33 -1.65
CA GLN A 264 -4.45 -7.02 -1.77
C GLN A 264 -5.28 -8.28 -2.04
N LEU A 265 -6.41 -8.41 -1.36
CA LEU A 265 -7.36 -9.50 -1.62
C LEU A 265 -8.34 -9.09 -2.72
N VAL A 266 -8.60 -10.01 -3.64
CA VAL A 266 -9.58 -9.86 -4.72
C VAL A 266 -10.42 -11.12 -4.86
N GLU A 267 -11.65 -10.98 -5.34
CA GLU A 267 -12.45 -12.14 -5.75
C GLU A 267 -12.24 -12.40 -7.23
N ARG A 268 -11.85 -13.65 -7.56
CA ARG A 268 -11.68 -14.12 -8.94
C ARG A 268 -12.25 -15.52 -9.11
N ASP A 269 -13.12 -15.70 -10.09
CA ASP A 269 -13.74 -16.99 -10.42
C ASP A 269 -14.40 -17.68 -9.22
N GLY A 270 -15.02 -16.89 -8.32
CA GLY A 270 -15.66 -17.37 -7.10
C GLY A 270 -14.67 -17.79 -5.99
N GLN A 271 -13.41 -17.41 -6.10
CA GLN A 271 -12.36 -17.67 -5.10
C GLN A 271 -11.73 -16.35 -4.64
N ILE A 272 -11.33 -16.29 -3.38
CA ILE A 272 -10.54 -15.17 -2.87
C ILE A 272 -9.07 -15.43 -3.15
N LYS A 273 -8.46 -14.52 -3.90
CA LYS A 273 -7.04 -14.56 -4.30
C LYS A 273 -6.28 -13.43 -3.62
N LEU A 274 -4.99 -13.64 -3.40
CA LEU A 274 -4.05 -12.62 -2.95
C LEU A 274 -3.26 -12.09 -4.14
N ILE A 275 -3.35 -10.77 -4.37
CA ILE A 275 -2.47 -10.03 -5.28
C ILE A 275 -1.29 -9.51 -4.46
N LEU A 276 -0.09 -9.58 -5.04
CA LEU A 276 1.13 -9.02 -4.46
C LEU A 276 1.83 -8.16 -5.51
N THR A 277 2.13 -6.92 -5.18
CA THR A 277 3.06 -6.10 -5.96
C THR A 277 4.49 -6.38 -5.51
N THR A 278 5.43 -6.20 -6.41
CA THR A 278 6.87 -6.35 -6.13
C THR A 278 7.67 -5.26 -6.83
N ALA A 279 8.92 -5.01 -6.41
CA ALA A 279 9.77 -3.96 -6.93
C ALA A 279 11.11 -4.48 -7.45
N ASP A 280 11.68 -3.78 -8.43
CA ASP A 280 13.10 -3.92 -8.83
C ASP A 280 13.97 -2.76 -8.29
N GLU A 281 13.38 -1.84 -7.54
CA GLU A 281 14.04 -0.70 -6.92
C GLU A 281 15.34 -1.08 -6.23
N GLY A 282 16.43 -0.35 -6.53
CA GLY A 282 17.74 -0.56 -5.91
C GLY A 282 18.45 -1.86 -6.30
N MET A 283 17.95 -2.63 -7.25
CA MET A 283 18.66 -3.78 -7.82
C MET A 283 19.75 -3.30 -8.79
N ASN A 284 20.93 -3.90 -8.68
CA ASN A 284 21.97 -3.75 -9.68
C ASN A 284 21.66 -4.62 -10.92
N PRO A 285 22.36 -4.43 -12.06
CA PRO A 285 22.09 -5.20 -13.29
C PRO A 285 22.22 -6.73 -13.15
N GLU A 286 23.09 -7.22 -12.27
CA GLU A 286 23.26 -8.66 -12.02
C GLU A 286 22.06 -9.22 -11.26
N GLN A 287 21.58 -8.50 -10.25
CA GLN A 287 20.35 -8.84 -9.53
C GLN A 287 19.13 -8.80 -10.45
N GLN A 288 18.99 -7.79 -11.30
CA GLN A 288 17.89 -7.70 -12.28
C GLN A 288 17.90 -8.87 -13.28
N ALA A 289 19.09 -9.34 -13.69
CA ALA A 289 19.22 -10.50 -14.56
C ALA A 289 18.81 -11.80 -13.87
N THR A 290 19.05 -11.93 -12.56
CA THR A 290 18.70 -13.10 -11.74
C THR A 290 17.23 -13.06 -11.34
N HIS A 291 16.74 -11.90 -10.86
CA HIS A 291 15.36 -11.70 -10.38
C HIS A 291 14.44 -11.27 -11.51
N THR A 292 14.24 -12.15 -12.47
CA THR A 292 13.52 -11.85 -13.71
C THR A 292 12.05 -11.46 -13.53
N ASN A 293 11.47 -11.72 -12.36
CA ASN A 293 10.10 -11.37 -12.01
C ASN A 293 10.01 -10.13 -11.09
N ALA A 294 11.14 -9.50 -10.75
CA ALA A 294 11.12 -8.28 -9.93
C ALA A 294 10.33 -7.17 -10.65
N GLY A 295 9.48 -6.48 -9.89
CA GLY A 295 8.56 -5.47 -10.41
C GLY A 295 7.30 -6.03 -11.09
N ALA A 296 7.04 -7.33 -11.00
CA ALA A 296 5.79 -7.93 -11.46
C ALA A 296 4.71 -7.89 -10.37
N LEU A 297 3.46 -8.03 -10.81
CA LEU A 297 2.32 -8.35 -9.97
C LEU A 297 2.14 -9.87 -9.96
N PHE A 298 1.90 -10.43 -8.77
CA PHE A 298 1.67 -11.86 -8.57
C PHE A 298 0.24 -12.10 -8.08
N ILE A 299 -0.26 -13.32 -8.33
CA ILE A 299 -1.53 -13.80 -7.81
C ILE A 299 -1.33 -15.16 -7.14
N GLY A 300 -1.95 -15.37 -6.00
CA GLY A 300 -1.88 -16.63 -5.25
C GLY A 300 -3.22 -17.05 -4.67
N ASP A 301 -3.34 -18.32 -4.36
CA ASP A 301 -4.52 -18.87 -3.68
C ASP A 301 -4.58 -18.43 -2.22
N THR A 302 -5.78 -18.45 -1.65
CA THR A 302 -6.02 -18.27 -0.22
C THR A 302 -7.00 -19.33 0.28
N ASN A 303 -7.13 -19.44 1.60
CA ASN A 303 -8.16 -20.25 2.24
C ASN A 303 -9.40 -19.41 2.65
N PHE A 304 -9.45 -18.13 2.26
CA PHE A 304 -10.59 -17.28 2.57
C PHE A 304 -11.80 -17.63 1.71
N THR A 305 -12.99 -17.58 2.30
CA THR A 305 -14.25 -17.96 1.64
C THR A 305 -15.16 -16.78 1.34
N SER A 306 -14.85 -15.61 1.90
CA SER A 306 -15.57 -14.36 1.66
C SER A 306 -14.62 -13.19 1.70
N LEU A 307 -15.01 -12.09 1.07
CA LEU A 307 -14.27 -10.83 1.09
C LEU A 307 -15.28 -9.72 1.43
N PRO A 308 -15.00 -8.88 2.43
CA PRO A 308 -15.80 -7.70 2.68
C PRO A 308 -15.73 -6.75 1.48
N GLU A 309 -16.77 -5.96 1.28
CA GLU A 309 -16.78 -4.94 0.23
C GLU A 309 -15.60 -3.98 0.44
N THR A 310 -14.83 -3.78 -0.63
CA THR A 310 -13.70 -2.86 -0.59
C THR A 310 -14.21 -1.42 -0.57
N PRO A 311 -13.81 -0.58 0.39
CA PRO A 311 -14.30 0.78 0.49
C PRO A 311 -13.94 1.61 -0.76
N LEU A 312 -14.91 2.26 -1.37
CA LEU A 312 -14.66 3.34 -2.30
C LEU A 312 -14.45 4.65 -1.52
N PHE A 313 -13.53 5.48 -2.01
CA PHE A 313 -13.42 6.82 -1.46
C PHE A 313 -14.63 7.64 -1.91
N ASP A 314 -15.49 7.97 -0.96
CA ASP A 314 -16.74 8.68 -1.23
C ASP A 314 -16.49 10.19 -1.29
N ILE A 315 -16.57 10.74 -2.51
CA ILE A 315 -16.47 12.19 -2.72
C ILE A 315 -17.80 12.81 -2.33
N PRO A 316 -17.83 13.72 -1.35
CA PRO A 316 -19.05 14.43 -1.02
C PRO A 316 -19.61 15.21 -2.22
N GLN A 317 -20.93 15.27 -2.29
CA GLN A 317 -21.66 15.98 -3.36
C GLN A 317 -21.53 17.50 -3.25
#